data_9e4ba5b2932b09e63a581c8cf76e7994
#
_entry.id   9e4ba5b2932b09e63a581c8cf76e7994
#
_cell.length_a   1.000
_cell.length_b   1.000
_cell.length_c   1.000
_cell.angle_alpha   90.00
_cell.angle_beta   90.00
_cell.angle_gamma   90.00
#
_symmetry.space_group_name_H-M   'P 1'
#
loop_
_entity.id
_entity.type
_entity.pdbx_description
1 polymer ?
#
loop_
_entity_poly.entity_id
_entity_poly.type
_entity_poly.pdbx_seq_one_letter_code
_entity_poly.pdbx_strand_id
1 'polypeptide(L)'
;MKNNQAETNKNINQEIDELVEKERKLRQIDRSYRFRKSWKAINIFFYASMGIGFALFLFSTIFFTISKDYDLIKVLGMIFGFLSLGLSSISWLLFAFLNSPIKTINKPNTETNLVIRKQNKLMLANRILFFSLTIVPTIMLVLASNVFGKYQQHCLIVTYFSLVIFTLFAIAVIIINLHYQKTKKQILDYISQTI
;
A
#
# COMPACT_ATOMS: atom_id res chain seq x y z
N MET A 1 36.31 11.17 41.69
CA MET A 1 36.07 10.92 40.23
C MET A 1 35.25 9.66 39.93
N LYS A 2 35.38 8.55 40.65
CA LYS A 2 34.58 7.32 40.38
C LYS A 2 33.07 7.42 40.64
N ASN A 3 32.61 8.24 41.58
CA ASN A 3 31.18 8.39 41.89
C ASN A 3 30.39 9.10 40.77
N ASN A 4 30.97 10.10 40.11
CA ASN A 4 30.27 10.81 39.01
C ASN A 4 30.07 9.90 37.78
N GLN A 5 30.97 8.98 37.49
CA GLN A 5 30.80 8.03 36.38
C GLN A 5 29.70 7.00 36.68
N ALA A 6 29.53 6.55 37.91
CA ALA A 6 28.46 5.61 38.25
C ALA A 6 27.06 6.26 38.19
N GLU A 7 26.92 7.53 38.61
CA GLU A 7 25.67 8.28 38.49
C GLU A 7 25.32 8.57 37.04
N THR A 8 26.31 8.97 36.23
CA THR A 8 26.10 9.23 34.80
C THR A 8 25.65 7.96 34.08
N ASN A 9 26.26 6.82 34.32
CA ASN A 9 25.86 5.54 33.75
C ASN A 9 24.46 5.10 34.18
N LYS A 10 24.07 5.35 35.44
CA LYS A 10 22.74 5.03 35.95
C LYS A 10 21.66 5.87 35.25
N ASN A 11 21.91 7.17 35.05
CA ASN A 11 20.99 8.07 34.35
C ASN A 11 20.85 7.68 32.89
N ILE A 12 21.94 7.33 32.20
CA ILE A 12 21.91 6.87 30.81
C ILE A 12 21.08 5.59 30.67
N ASN A 13 21.27 4.62 31.58
CA ASN A 13 20.51 3.37 31.55
C ASN A 13 19.00 3.60 31.78
N GLN A 14 18.62 4.50 32.69
CA GLN A 14 17.22 4.86 32.90
C GLN A 14 16.60 5.52 31.67
N GLU A 15 17.32 6.43 31.02
CA GLU A 15 16.86 7.08 29.78
C GLU A 15 16.68 6.07 28.62
N ILE A 16 17.59 5.08 28.52
CA ILE A 16 17.49 3.99 27.55
C ILE A 16 16.25 3.13 27.83
N ASP A 17 16.01 2.75 29.08
CA ASP A 17 14.86 1.93 29.45
C ASP A 17 13.53 2.65 29.19
N GLU A 18 13.44 3.95 29.46
CA GLU A 18 12.28 4.78 29.13
C GLU A 18 12.04 4.85 27.61
N LEU A 19 13.09 5.02 26.80
CA LEU A 19 13.00 5.04 25.35
C LEU A 19 12.54 3.68 24.80
N VAL A 20 13.04 2.57 25.33
CA VAL A 20 12.65 1.22 24.94
C VAL A 20 11.18 0.95 25.28
N GLU A 21 10.72 1.35 26.45
CA GLU A 21 9.31 1.19 26.84
C GLU A 21 8.39 2.04 25.96
N LYS A 22 8.76 3.28 25.68
CA LYS A 22 8.06 4.17 24.77
C LYS A 22 7.94 3.57 23.36
N GLU A 23 9.05 3.05 22.83
CA GLU A 23 9.04 2.39 21.51
C GLU A 23 8.14 1.13 21.53
N ARG A 24 8.14 0.37 22.60
CA ARG A 24 7.28 -0.80 22.78
C ARG A 24 5.79 -0.42 22.76
N LYS A 25 5.40 0.65 23.47
CA LYS A 25 4.02 1.16 23.46
C LYS A 25 3.59 1.63 22.07
N LEU A 26 4.46 2.34 21.37
CA LEU A 26 4.17 2.77 19.97
C LEU A 26 4.00 1.60 19.00
N ARG A 27 4.81 0.54 19.14
CA ARG A 27 4.67 -0.70 18.35
C ARG A 27 3.36 -1.45 18.63
N GLN A 28 2.82 -1.36 19.84
CA GLN A 28 1.52 -1.95 20.18
C GLN A 28 0.36 -1.21 19.51
N ILE A 29 0.49 0.12 19.35
CA ILE A 29 -0.51 0.98 18.74
C ILE A 29 -0.49 0.86 17.21
N ASP A 30 0.69 0.81 16.61
CA ASP A 30 0.88 0.67 15.17
C ASP A 30 1.85 -0.45 14.81
N ARG A 31 1.33 -1.48 14.15
CA ARG A 31 2.16 -2.61 13.69
C ARG A 31 3.27 -2.19 12.71
N SER A 32 3.04 -1.17 11.91
CA SER A 32 4.02 -0.68 10.93
C SER A 32 5.13 0.17 11.56
N TYR A 33 4.96 0.61 12.82
CA TYR A 33 5.96 1.44 13.51
C TYR A 33 7.32 0.76 13.62
N ARG A 34 7.35 -0.57 13.76
CA ARG A 34 8.59 -1.37 13.77
C ARG A 34 9.49 -1.10 12.56
N PHE A 35 8.90 -0.75 11.43
CA PHE A 35 9.60 -0.56 10.16
C PHE A 35 9.76 0.92 9.79
N ARG A 36 9.58 1.85 10.76
CA ARG A 36 9.64 3.31 10.52
C ARG A 36 10.93 3.73 9.82
N LYS A 37 12.08 3.11 10.15
CA LYS A 37 13.38 3.39 9.50
C LYS A 37 13.38 3.02 8.01
N SER A 38 12.65 1.98 7.64
CA SER A 38 12.56 1.46 6.27
C SER A 38 11.37 2.02 5.47
N TRP A 39 10.54 2.89 6.06
CA TRP A 39 9.33 3.39 5.39
C TRP A 39 9.59 4.07 4.05
N LYS A 40 10.67 4.83 3.92
CA LYS A 40 11.04 5.45 2.65
C LYS A 40 11.30 4.39 1.58
N ALA A 41 12.11 3.38 1.89
CA ALA A 41 12.42 2.29 0.98
C ALA A 41 11.17 1.49 0.59
N ILE A 42 10.31 1.16 1.56
CA ILE A 42 9.07 0.42 1.32
C ILE A 42 8.09 1.24 0.44
N ASN A 43 8.01 2.55 0.66
CA ASN A 43 7.21 3.44 -0.20
C ASN A 43 7.74 3.49 -1.64
N ILE A 44 9.05 3.61 -1.81
CA ILE A 44 9.68 3.59 -3.15
C ILE A 44 9.34 2.25 -3.83
N PHE A 45 9.48 1.14 -3.11
CA PHE A 45 9.18 -0.18 -3.65
C PHE A 45 7.70 -0.34 -4.01
N PHE A 46 6.79 0.22 -3.20
CA PHE A 46 5.36 0.26 -3.48
C PHE A 46 5.06 1.03 -4.78
N TYR A 47 5.56 2.25 -4.92
CA TYR A 47 5.32 3.06 -6.12
C TYR A 47 5.99 2.47 -7.36
N ALA A 48 7.19 1.91 -7.24
CA ALA A 48 7.88 1.24 -8.33
C ALA A 48 7.11 -0.01 -8.80
N SER A 49 6.67 -0.87 -7.89
CA SER A 49 5.89 -2.07 -8.23
C SER A 49 4.54 -1.72 -8.86
N MET A 50 3.88 -0.65 -8.39
CA MET A 50 2.65 -0.15 -8.99
C MET A 50 2.88 0.39 -10.41
N GLY A 51 3.93 1.18 -10.62
CA GLY A 51 4.26 1.74 -11.94
C GLY A 51 4.66 0.67 -12.95
N ILE A 52 5.51 -0.28 -12.55
CA ILE A 52 5.92 -1.39 -13.42
C ILE A 52 4.72 -2.31 -13.71
N GLY A 53 3.90 -2.63 -12.71
CA GLY A 53 2.68 -3.42 -12.88
C GLY A 53 1.71 -2.79 -13.88
N PHE A 54 1.54 -1.47 -13.82
CA PHE A 54 0.72 -0.72 -14.75
C PHE A 54 1.30 -0.72 -16.16
N ALA A 55 2.62 -0.54 -16.33
CA ALA A 55 3.28 -0.60 -17.63
C ALA A 55 3.12 -1.99 -18.27
N LEU A 56 3.31 -3.07 -17.51
CA LEU A 56 3.10 -4.43 -17.99
C LEU A 56 1.65 -4.70 -18.38
N PHE A 57 0.70 -4.14 -17.64
CA PHE A 57 -0.73 -4.21 -17.99
C PHE A 57 -1.02 -3.51 -19.32
N LEU A 58 -0.45 -2.33 -19.58
CA LEU A 58 -0.53 -1.64 -20.85
C LEU A 58 0.03 -2.46 -22.01
N PHE A 59 1.25 -3.01 -21.84
CA PHE A 59 1.86 -3.87 -22.85
C PHE A 59 1.02 -5.10 -23.14
N SER A 60 0.50 -5.77 -22.11
CA SER A 60 -0.40 -6.90 -22.26
C SER A 60 -1.64 -6.54 -23.10
N THR A 61 -2.27 -5.40 -22.80
CA THR A 61 -3.45 -4.92 -23.53
C THR A 61 -3.15 -4.63 -24.99
N ILE A 62 -1.99 -3.99 -25.26
CA ILE A 62 -1.54 -3.69 -26.63
C ILE A 62 -1.29 -5.00 -27.39
N PHE A 63 -0.58 -5.96 -26.81
CA PHE A 63 -0.30 -7.24 -27.46
C PHE A 63 -1.59 -8.00 -27.80
N PHE A 64 -2.57 -8.05 -26.90
CA PHE A 64 -3.85 -8.67 -27.20
C PHE A 64 -4.63 -7.95 -28.32
N THR A 65 -4.47 -6.64 -28.44
CA THR A 65 -5.14 -5.87 -29.51
C THR A 65 -4.54 -6.18 -30.88
N ILE A 66 -3.20 -6.34 -30.95
CA ILE A 66 -2.46 -6.56 -32.21
C ILE A 66 -2.49 -8.03 -32.62
N SER A 67 -2.71 -8.96 -31.68
CA SER A 67 -2.48 -10.39 -31.84
C SER A 67 -3.51 -11.15 -32.66
N LYS A 68 -4.33 -10.51 -33.50
CA LYS A 68 -5.43 -11.19 -34.22
C LYS A 68 -4.98 -12.45 -34.97
N ASP A 69 -3.74 -12.47 -35.49
CA ASP A 69 -3.23 -13.54 -36.35
C ASP A 69 -1.91 -14.20 -35.87
N TYR A 70 -1.37 -13.80 -34.72
CA TYR A 70 -0.06 -14.27 -34.27
C TYR A 70 -0.10 -14.88 -32.85
N ASP A 71 0.00 -16.21 -32.75
CA ASP A 71 -0.06 -16.93 -31.47
C ASP A 71 1.07 -16.53 -30.50
N LEU A 72 2.28 -16.22 -31.03
CA LEU A 72 3.40 -15.77 -30.21
C LEU A 72 3.09 -14.47 -29.46
N ILE A 73 2.42 -13.53 -30.14
CA ILE A 73 2.05 -12.22 -29.55
C ILE A 73 0.99 -12.42 -28.46
N LYS A 74 0.05 -13.36 -28.64
CA LYS A 74 -0.92 -13.75 -27.61
C LYS A 74 -0.23 -14.30 -26.36
N VAL A 75 0.76 -15.18 -26.54
CA VAL A 75 1.54 -15.76 -25.44
C VAL A 75 2.28 -14.67 -24.66
N LEU A 76 2.93 -13.72 -25.37
CA LEU A 76 3.57 -12.57 -24.73
C LEU A 76 2.57 -11.71 -23.95
N GLY A 77 1.40 -11.43 -24.52
CA GLY A 77 0.31 -10.72 -23.85
C GLY A 77 -0.11 -11.43 -22.54
N MET A 78 -0.23 -12.75 -22.55
CA MET A 78 -0.54 -13.54 -21.35
C MET A 78 0.55 -13.42 -20.29
N ILE A 79 1.82 -13.57 -20.68
CA ILE A 79 2.96 -13.47 -19.76
C ILE A 79 2.97 -12.10 -19.06
N PHE A 80 2.83 -11.00 -19.82
CA PHE A 80 2.77 -9.67 -19.26
C PHE A 80 1.53 -9.45 -18.37
N GLY A 81 0.38 -10.03 -18.72
CA GLY A 81 -0.83 -10.00 -17.89
C GLY A 81 -0.63 -10.69 -16.54
N PHE A 82 -0.03 -11.88 -16.52
CA PHE A 82 0.29 -12.59 -15.27
C PHE A 82 1.33 -11.86 -14.42
N LEU A 83 2.38 -11.29 -15.03
CA LEU A 83 3.37 -10.50 -14.33
C LEU A 83 2.74 -9.24 -13.72
N SER A 84 1.86 -8.57 -14.47
CA SER A 84 1.10 -7.42 -13.97
C SER A 84 0.23 -7.80 -12.77
N LEU A 85 -0.48 -8.93 -12.82
CA LEU A 85 -1.28 -9.44 -11.71
C LEU A 85 -0.42 -9.71 -10.47
N GLY A 86 0.74 -10.34 -10.63
CA GLY A 86 1.70 -10.60 -9.55
C GLY A 86 2.18 -9.30 -8.90
N LEU A 87 2.63 -8.33 -9.69
CA LEU A 87 3.10 -7.04 -9.19
C LEU A 87 1.99 -6.20 -8.55
N SER A 88 0.76 -6.25 -9.09
CA SER A 88 -0.41 -5.61 -8.48
C SER A 88 -0.72 -6.20 -7.11
N SER A 89 -0.60 -7.53 -6.96
CA SER A 89 -0.80 -8.21 -5.67
C SER A 89 0.28 -7.81 -4.65
N ILE A 90 1.55 -7.73 -5.08
CA ILE A 90 2.65 -7.25 -4.22
C ILE A 90 2.39 -5.78 -3.81
N SER A 91 2.02 -4.92 -4.75
CA SER A 91 1.69 -3.52 -4.47
C SER A 91 0.55 -3.40 -3.47
N TRP A 92 -0.49 -4.23 -3.58
CA TRP A 92 -1.59 -4.25 -2.63
C TRP A 92 -1.16 -4.67 -1.22
N LEU A 93 -0.30 -5.71 -1.11
CA LEU A 93 0.24 -6.16 0.18
C LEU A 93 1.09 -5.07 0.83
N LEU A 94 1.97 -4.41 0.06
CA LEU A 94 2.78 -3.30 0.55
C LEU A 94 1.91 -2.12 0.99
N PHE A 95 0.88 -1.78 0.21
CA PHE A 95 -0.07 -0.74 0.54
C PHE A 95 -0.84 -1.05 1.83
N ALA A 96 -1.34 -2.28 1.97
CA ALA A 96 -2.05 -2.73 3.16
C ALA A 96 -1.14 -2.71 4.40
N PHE A 97 0.13 -3.03 4.23
CA PHE A 97 1.13 -2.99 5.29
C PHE A 97 1.48 -1.56 5.73
N LEU A 98 1.83 -0.68 4.78
CA LEU A 98 2.16 0.72 5.05
C LEU A 98 1.01 1.47 5.73
N ASN A 99 -0.21 1.15 5.33
CA ASN A 99 -1.43 1.78 5.79
C ASN A 99 -2.18 0.93 6.83
N SER A 100 -1.43 0.24 7.71
CA SER A 100 -2.03 -0.48 8.83
C SER A 100 -2.85 0.48 9.70
N PRO A 101 -4.06 0.05 10.18
CA PRO A 101 -4.89 0.89 11.02
C PRO A 101 -4.20 1.16 12.36
N ILE A 102 -4.35 2.39 12.86
CA ILE A 102 -3.91 2.77 14.20
C ILE A 102 -4.93 2.21 15.19
N LYS A 103 -4.45 1.50 16.22
CA LYS A 103 -5.32 1.02 17.30
C LYS A 103 -5.77 2.17 18.18
N THR A 104 -7.02 2.14 18.61
CA THR A 104 -7.54 3.07 19.62
C THR A 104 -6.87 2.84 20.97
N ILE A 105 -6.54 3.90 21.66
CA ILE A 105 -5.84 3.87 22.96
C ILE A 105 -6.89 3.85 24.08
N ASN A 106 -6.63 3.08 25.15
CA ASN A 106 -7.60 2.88 26.25
C ASN A 106 -7.86 4.13 27.12
N LYS A 107 -7.11 5.21 27.00
CA LYS A 107 -7.31 6.49 27.73
C LYS A 107 -7.04 7.72 26.87
N PRO A 108 -7.68 7.91 25.74
CA PRO A 108 -7.48 9.13 25.00
C PRO A 108 -8.67 10.04 25.13
N ASN A 109 -8.38 11.32 24.94
CA ASN A 109 -9.37 12.31 24.64
C ASN A 109 -10.33 11.75 23.55
N THR A 110 -11.63 11.87 23.78
CA THR A 110 -12.68 11.29 22.90
C THR A 110 -12.53 11.78 21.47
N GLU A 111 -12.02 12.99 21.26
CA GLU A 111 -11.77 13.58 19.95
C GLU A 111 -10.66 12.86 19.17
N THR A 112 -9.54 12.53 19.81
CA THR A 112 -8.43 11.82 19.15
C THR A 112 -8.87 10.43 18.64
N ASN A 113 -9.68 9.72 19.42
CA ASN A 113 -10.22 8.42 18.98
C ASN A 113 -11.20 8.57 17.81
N LEU A 114 -11.98 9.64 17.77
CA LEU A 114 -12.91 9.90 16.68
C LEU A 114 -12.16 10.17 15.37
N VAL A 115 -11.09 10.96 15.42
CA VAL A 115 -10.20 11.23 14.29
C VAL A 115 -9.56 9.92 13.80
N ILE A 116 -9.00 9.09 14.70
CA ILE A 116 -8.40 7.81 14.36
C ILE A 116 -9.42 6.88 13.66
N ARG A 117 -10.64 6.78 14.19
CA ARG A 117 -11.70 5.96 13.58
C ARG A 117 -12.09 6.44 12.19
N LYS A 118 -12.23 7.75 11.98
CA LYS A 118 -12.53 8.36 10.68
C LYS A 118 -11.44 8.06 9.66
N GLN A 119 -10.18 8.23 10.04
CA GLN A 119 -9.03 7.96 9.17
C GLN A 119 -8.92 6.48 8.84
N ASN A 120 -9.13 5.58 9.80
CA ASN A 120 -9.10 4.14 9.56
C ASN A 120 -10.20 3.69 8.60
N LYS A 121 -11.42 4.26 8.67
CA LYS A 121 -12.51 3.98 7.72
C LYS A 121 -12.17 4.44 6.31
N LEU A 122 -11.66 5.67 6.16
CA LEU A 122 -11.22 6.20 4.87
C LEU A 122 -10.16 5.30 4.23
N MET A 123 -9.21 4.83 5.04
CA MET A 123 -8.14 3.97 4.57
C MET A 123 -8.61 2.58 4.18
N LEU A 124 -9.60 2.03 4.89
CA LEU A 124 -10.22 0.76 4.51
C LEU A 124 -10.90 0.88 3.13
N ALA A 125 -11.68 1.94 2.92
CA ALA A 125 -12.32 2.21 1.64
C ALA A 125 -11.27 2.34 0.51
N ASN A 126 -10.19 3.08 0.77
CA ASN A 126 -9.09 3.24 -0.19
C ASN A 126 -8.38 1.91 -0.54
N ARG A 127 -8.23 1.01 0.42
CA ARG A 127 -7.68 -0.35 0.17
C ARG A 127 -8.58 -1.18 -0.73
N ILE A 128 -9.88 -1.17 -0.49
CA ILE A 128 -10.85 -1.91 -1.30
C ILE A 128 -10.84 -1.35 -2.72
N LEU A 129 -10.86 -0.03 -2.86
CA LEU A 129 -10.80 0.65 -4.16
C LEU A 129 -9.53 0.29 -4.92
N PHE A 130 -8.37 0.37 -4.28
CA PHE A 130 -7.08 0.03 -4.89
C PHE A 130 -7.02 -1.43 -5.35
N PHE A 131 -7.49 -2.36 -4.51
CA PHE A 131 -7.59 -3.78 -4.86
C PHE A 131 -8.47 -4.01 -6.08
N SER A 132 -9.69 -3.45 -6.07
CA SER A 132 -10.64 -3.63 -7.17
C SER A 132 -10.11 -3.05 -8.50
N LEU A 133 -9.50 -1.88 -8.44
CA LEU A 133 -8.99 -1.20 -9.64
C LEU A 133 -7.74 -1.84 -10.24
N THR A 134 -6.93 -2.52 -9.46
CA THR A 134 -5.68 -3.13 -9.95
C THR A 134 -5.85 -4.60 -10.34
N ILE A 135 -6.53 -5.38 -9.50
CA ILE A 135 -6.61 -6.83 -9.69
C ILE A 135 -7.73 -7.23 -10.65
N VAL A 136 -8.91 -6.63 -10.53
CA VAL A 136 -10.06 -7.02 -11.37
C VAL A 136 -9.81 -6.83 -12.87
N PRO A 137 -9.34 -5.67 -13.35
CA PRO A 137 -9.02 -5.51 -14.76
C PRO A 137 -7.93 -6.48 -15.26
N THR A 138 -6.93 -6.75 -14.44
CA THR A 138 -5.86 -7.69 -14.81
C THR A 138 -6.39 -9.13 -14.94
N ILE A 139 -7.25 -9.57 -14.01
CA ILE A 139 -7.91 -10.87 -14.11
C ILE A 139 -8.79 -10.93 -15.37
N MET A 140 -9.57 -9.89 -15.64
CA MET A 140 -10.43 -9.82 -16.84
C MET A 140 -9.60 -9.92 -18.12
N LEU A 141 -8.44 -9.25 -18.18
CA LEU A 141 -7.53 -9.33 -19.31
C LEU A 141 -6.99 -10.75 -19.52
N VAL A 142 -6.56 -11.41 -18.44
CA VAL A 142 -6.04 -12.78 -18.49
C VAL A 142 -7.15 -13.76 -18.90
N LEU A 143 -8.35 -13.63 -18.37
CA LEU A 143 -9.49 -14.47 -18.75
C LEU A 143 -9.90 -14.26 -20.21
N ALA A 144 -9.86 -13.03 -20.71
CA ALA A 144 -10.15 -12.69 -22.09
C ALA A 144 -9.24 -13.43 -23.07
N SER A 145 -8.01 -13.71 -22.68
CA SER A 145 -7.03 -14.36 -23.55
C SER A 145 -7.32 -15.85 -23.84
N ASN A 146 -7.92 -16.58 -22.89
CA ASN A 146 -7.98 -18.04 -22.94
C ASN A 146 -9.40 -18.65 -22.98
N VAL A 147 -10.37 -18.03 -22.29
CA VAL A 147 -11.66 -18.69 -22.01
C VAL A 147 -12.78 -18.24 -22.93
N PHE A 148 -12.70 -17.02 -23.47
CA PHE A 148 -13.80 -16.37 -24.14
C PHE A 148 -13.46 -15.92 -25.57
N GLY A 149 -12.87 -16.80 -26.40
CA GLY A 149 -12.51 -16.44 -27.78
C GLY A 149 -13.59 -15.68 -28.54
N LYS A 150 -14.87 -16.05 -28.36
CA LYS A 150 -16.05 -15.36 -28.95
C LYS A 150 -16.31 -13.99 -28.32
N TYR A 151 -15.93 -13.79 -27.03
CA TYR A 151 -16.18 -12.55 -26.25
C TYR A 151 -14.91 -11.73 -26.05
N GLN A 152 -13.80 -12.10 -26.69
CA GLN A 152 -12.50 -11.42 -26.53
C GLN A 152 -12.60 -9.90 -26.76
N GLN A 153 -13.32 -9.49 -27.79
CA GLN A 153 -13.48 -8.05 -28.09
C GLN A 153 -14.23 -7.31 -26.98
N HIS A 154 -15.29 -7.90 -26.42
CA HIS A 154 -16.02 -7.29 -25.29
C HIS A 154 -15.15 -7.17 -24.04
N CYS A 155 -14.37 -8.20 -23.73
CA CYS A 155 -13.46 -8.17 -22.60
C CYS A 155 -12.34 -7.11 -22.78
N LEU A 156 -11.81 -6.94 -23.99
CA LEU A 156 -10.85 -5.87 -24.30
C LEU A 156 -11.45 -4.49 -24.13
N ILE A 157 -12.69 -4.26 -24.61
CA ILE A 157 -13.39 -2.99 -24.41
C ILE A 157 -13.55 -2.67 -22.93
N VAL A 158 -14.02 -3.65 -22.11
CA VAL A 158 -14.13 -3.49 -20.65
C VAL A 158 -12.77 -3.19 -20.04
N THR A 159 -11.71 -3.85 -20.50
CA THR A 159 -10.33 -3.62 -20.02
C THR A 159 -9.88 -2.19 -20.33
N TYR A 160 -10.12 -1.65 -21.52
CA TYR A 160 -9.80 -0.27 -21.88
C TYR A 160 -10.55 0.76 -21.03
N PHE A 161 -11.85 0.57 -20.81
CA PHE A 161 -12.63 1.43 -19.92
C PHE A 161 -12.09 1.37 -18.49
N SER A 162 -11.80 0.17 -17.98
CA SER A 162 -11.20 -0.02 -16.65
C SER A 162 -9.85 0.68 -16.53
N LEU A 163 -9.04 0.69 -17.60
CA LEU A 163 -7.74 1.35 -17.62
C LEU A 163 -7.87 2.88 -17.51
N VAL A 164 -8.82 3.49 -18.21
CA VAL A 164 -9.10 4.92 -18.10
C VAL A 164 -9.55 5.26 -16.67
N ILE A 165 -10.51 4.51 -16.15
CA ILE A 165 -10.99 4.67 -14.77
C ILE A 165 -9.83 4.47 -13.77
N PHE A 166 -9.01 3.42 -13.95
CA PHE A 166 -7.84 3.17 -13.11
C PHE A 166 -6.88 4.35 -13.07
N THR A 167 -6.58 4.95 -14.23
CA THR A 167 -5.67 6.09 -14.31
C THR A 167 -6.18 7.28 -13.49
N LEU A 168 -7.47 7.59 -13.61
CA LEU A 168 -8.11 8.67 -12.85
C LEU A 168 -8.08 8.39 -11.33
N PHE A 169 -8.43 7.18 -10.94
CA PHE A 169 -8.49 6.81 -9.53
C PHE A 169 -7.11 6.53 -8.90
N ALA A 170 -6.09 6.15 -9.69
CA ALA A 170 -4.73 5.97 -9.19
C ALA A 170 -4.19 7.27 -8.56
N ILE A 171 -4.47 8.41 -9.20
CA ILE A 171 -4.10 9.73 -8.67
C ILE A 171 -4.80 9.96 -7.33
N ALA A 172 -6.10 9.69 -7.23
CA ALA A 172 -6.86 9.84 -5.98
C ALA A 172 -6.32 8.93 -4.88
N VAL A 173 -6.01 7.65 -5.19
CA VAL A 173 -5.41 6.70 -4.25
C VAL A 173 -4.08 7.20 -3.72
N ILE A 174 -3.22 7.74 -4.59
CA ILE A 174 -1.91 8.30 -4.20
C ILE A 174 -2.10 9.49 -3.26
N ILE A 175 -2.98 10.43 -3.60
CA ILE A 175 -3.25 11.64 -2.78
C ILE A 175 -3.78 11.23 -1.39
N ILE A 176 -4.77 10.33 -1.35
CA ILE A 176 -5.33 9.83 -0.09
C ILE A 176 -4.26 9.12 0.75
N ASN A 177 -3.40 8.32 0.10
CA ASN A 177 -2.32 7.61 0.77
C ASN A 177 -1.31 8.57 1.40
N LEU A 178 -0.86 9.59 0.67
CA LEU A 178 0.07 10.59 1.16
C LEU A 178 -0.53 11.39 2.32
N HIS A 179 -1.80 11.80 2.20
CA HIS A 179 -2.52 12.49 3.28
C HIS A 179 -2.62 11.62 4.54
N TYR A 180 -3.00 10.35 4.38
CA TYR A 180 -3.08 9.41 5.50
C TYR A 180 -1.75 9.21 6.19
N GLN A 181 -0.66 9.00 5.45
CA GLN A 181 0.66 8.81 6.02
C GLN A 181 1.13 10.04 6.80
N LYS A 182 0.86 11.25 6.28
CA LYS A 182 1.16 12.51 6.99
C LYS A 182 0.38 12.61 8.30
N THR A 183 -0.93 12.38 8.26
CA THR A 183 -1.80 12.42 9.44
C THR A 183 -1.42 11.34 10.45
N LYS A 184 -1.13 10.12 9.98
CA LYS A 184 -0.66 9.01 10.82
C LYS A 184 0.63 9.37 11.56
N LYS A 185 1.58 9.98 10.86
CA LYS A 185 2.83 10.46 11.48
C LYS A 185 2.55 11.48 12.57
N GLN A 186 1.70 12.47 12.31
CA GLN A 186 1.32 13.50 13.30
C GLN A 186 0.67 12.88 14.54
N ILE A 187 -0.26 11.93 14.36
CA ILE A 187 -0.91 11.23 15.48
C ILE A 187 0.12 10.45 16.31
N LEU A 188 1.03 9.72 15.66
CA LEU A 188 2.05 8.95 16.37
C LEU A 188 3.06 9.86 17.11
N ASP A 189 3.44 10.99 16.51
CA ASP A 189 4.32 11.97 17.15
C ASP A 189 3.61 12.61 18.36
N TYR A 190 2.33 12.96 18.27
CA TYR A 190 1.53 13.45 19.40
C TYR A 190 1.44 12.41 20.53
N ILE A 191 1.11 11.16 20.20
CA ILE A 191 1.04 10.07 21.18
C ILE A 191 2.40 9.87 21.86
N SER A 192 3.49 9.97 21.06
CA SER A 192 4.86 9.80 21.59
C SER A 192 5.27 10.89 22.58
N GLN A 193 4.65 12.05 22.54
CA GLN A 193 4.88 13.14 23.50
C GLN A 193 4.04 13.00 24.78
N THR A 194 2.94 12.24 24.70
CA THR A 194 1.96 12.09 25.79
C THR A 194 2.20 10.82 26.63
N ILE A 195 2.95 9.87 26.12
CA ILE A 195 3.39 8.63 26.80
C ILE A 195 4.77 8.81 27.41
#